data_85922efe03242e6441db1e402426f2d5
#
_entry.id   85922efe03242e6441db1e402426f2d5
#
_cell.length_a   1.000
_cell.length_b   1.000
_cell.length_c   1.000
_cell.angle_alpha   90.00
_cell.angle_beta   90.00
_cell.angle_gamma   90.00
#
_symmetry.space_group_name_H-M   'P 1'
#
loop_
_entity.id
_entity.type
_entity.pdbx_description
1 polymer ?
#
loop_
_entity_poly.entity_id
_entity_poly.type
_entity_poly.pdbx_seq_one_letter_code
_entity_poly.pdbx_strand_id
1 'polypeptide(L)'
;VFYFELKLPLAIGTVGGVTNLHPLVKLALNILENPNAKELMNIIASVGLAQNFGALRSLVTSGIQKGHMKMHLTNLLNKHNASENEKEQAYAYFKDKLVTSSSVEDFIKTIR
;
A
#
# COMPACT_ATOMS: atom_id res chain seq x y z
N VAL A 1 20.57 21.40 1.28
CA VAL A 1 20.03 20.58 2.38
C VAL A 1 18.53 20.46 2.16
N PHE A 2 18.01 19.24 2.12
CA PHE A 2 16.58 18.98 2.05
C PHE A 2 16.02 18.92 3.48
N TYR A 3 14.95 19.67 3.76
CA TYR A 3 14.25 19.68 5.05
C TYR A 3 12.79 19.35 4.83
N PHE A 4 12.24 18.44 5.64
CA PHE A 4 10.86 18.02 5.58
C PHE A 4 10.31 17.84 7.00
N GLU A 5 9.22 18.54 7.32
CA GLU A 5 8.61 18.53 8.66
C GLU A 5 7.11 18.22 8.55
N LEU A 6 6.62 17.42 9.51
CA LEU A 6 5.20 17.13 9.68
C LEU A 6 4.82 17.35 11.15
N LYS A 7 3.89 18.26 11.41
CA LYS A 7 3.30 18.48 12.73
C LYS A 7 1.91 17.89 12.79
N LEU A 8 1.70 16.92 13.67
CA LEU A 8 0.43 16.24 13.84
C LEU A 8 -0.08 16.43 15.28
N PRO A 9 -1.33 16.90 15.48
CA PRO A 9 -1.99 16.84 16.78
C PRO A 9 -2.41 15.40 17.04
N LEU A 10 -1.63 14.68 17.87
CA LEU A 10 -1.90 13.30 18.22
C LEU A 10 -2.34 13.21 19.68
N ALA A 11 -3.56 12.74 19.94
CA ALA A 11 -4.07 12.41 21.25
C ALA A 11 -4.17 10.88 21.39
N ILE A 12 -3.05 10.23 21.71
CA ILE A 12 -2.96 8.77 21.80
C ILE A 12 -2.66 8.35 23.22
N GLY A 13 -3.44 7.37 23.71
CA GLY A 13 -3.18 6.69 24.98
C GLY A 13 -2.68 5.26 24.74
N THR A 14 -1.81 4.79 25.64
CA THR A 14 -1.28 3.40 25.65
C THR A 14 -1.91 2.54 26.76
N VAL A 15 -2.79 3.12 27.57
CA VAL A 15 -3.38 2.47 28.73
C VAL A 15 -4.91 2.50 28.63
N GLY A 16 -5.53 1.36 28.88
CA GLY A 16 -7.01 1.22 28.93
C GLY A 16 -7.68 1.02 27.55
N GLY A 17 -8.99 0.85 27.55
CA GLY A 17 -9.79 0.72 26.34
C GLY A 17 -9.33 -0.36 25.37
N VAL A 18 -9.24 -0.02 24.09
CA VAL A 18 -8.90 -0.93 23.00
C VAL A 18 -7.50 -1.54 23.15
N THR A 19 -6.56 -0.82 23.78
CA THR A 19 -5.18 -1.29 23.98
C THR A 19 -5.11 -2.54 24.85
N ASN A 20 -6.04 -2.70 25.79
CA ASN A 20 -6.10 -3.88 26.66
C ASN A 20 -7.04 -4.97 26.15
N LEU A 21 -7.95 -4.66 25.24
CA LEU A 21 -8.98 -5.60 24.81
C LEU A 21 -8.66 -6.28 23.47
N HIS A 22 -8.04 -5.56 22.55
CA HIS A 22 -7.84 -6.08 21.19
C HIS A 22 -6.51 -6.83 21.03
N PRO A 23 -6.52 -8.13 20.69
CA PRO A 23 -5.28 -8.95 20.62
C PRO A 23 -4.23 -8.40 19.66
N LEU A 24 -4.65 -7.88 18.48
CA LEU A 24 -3.72 -7.31 17.50
C LEU A 24 -3.08 -6.01 17.98
N VAL A 25 -3.78 -5.21 18.79
CA VAL A 25 -3.21 -4.00 19.38
C VAL A 25 -2.14 -4.37 20.41
N LYS A 26 -2.39 -5.38 21.24
CA LYS A 26 -1.38 -5.91 22.16
C LYS A 26 -0.16 -6.44 21.42
N LEU A 27 -0.37 -7.21 20.36
CA LEU A 27 0.71 -7.72 19.52
C LEU A 27 1.53 -6.58 18.92
N ALA A 28 0.88 -5.56 18.36
CA ALA A 28 1.56 -4.40 17.77
C ALA A 28 2.38 -3.63 18.82
N LEU A 29 1.82 -3.39 20.01
CA LEU A 29 2.55 -2.74 21.09
C LEU A 29 3.74 -3.58 21.57
N ASN A 30 3.59 -4.90 21.66
CA ASN A 30 4.70 -5.79 22.01
C ASN A 30 5.82 -5.76 20.98
N ILE A 31 5.50 -5.74 19.68
CA ILE A 31 6.50 -5.59 18.60
C ILE A 31 7.25 -4.27 18.72
N LEU A 32 6.59 -3.21 19.18
CA LEU A 32 7.17 -1.90 19.42
C LEU A 32 7.83 -1.79 20.82
N GLU A 33 8.01 -2.91 21.54
CA GLU A 33 8.62 -2.96 22.89
C GLU A 33 7.81 -2.18 23.95
N ASN A 34 6.49 -2.13 23.79
CA ASN A 34 5.53 -1.46 24.68
C ASN A 34 5.88 0.01 24.98
N PRO A 35 5.93 0.88 23.98
CA PRO A 35 6.28 2.28 24.15
C PRO A 35 5.27 3.00 25.04
N ASN A 36 5.71 4.00 25.78
CA ASN A 36 4.80 4.93 26.44
C ASN A 36 4.07 5.82 25.42
N ALA A 37 3.06 6.58 25.86
CA ALA A 37 2.25 7.40 24.96
C ALA A 37 3.06 8.40 24.12
N LYS A 38 4.09 9.03 24.72
CA LYS A 38 4.95 9.98 24.02
C LYS A 38 5.82 9.31 22.96
N GLU A 39 6.40 8.17 23.29
CA GLU A 39 7.18 7.35 22.36
C GLU A 39 6.32 6.86 21.20
N LEU A 40 5.11 6.37 21.48
CA LEU A 40 4.18 5.91 20.46
C LEU A 40 3.76 7.06 19.53
N MET A 41 3.48 8.25 20.06
CA MET A 41 3.21 9.45 19.26
C MET A 41 4.37 9.80 18.34
N ASN A 42 5.62 9.72 18.82
CA ASN A 42 6.82 9.96 18.01
C ASN A 42 6.98 8.91 16.90
N ILE A 43 6.75 7.63 17.20
CA ILE A 43 6.79 6.53 16.21
C ILE A 43 5.75 6.80 15.11
N ILE A 44 4.52 7.09 15.51
CA ILE A 44 3.42 7.36 14.55
C ILE A 44 3.74 8.57 13.68
N ALA A 45 4.22 9.67 14.26
CA ALA A 45 4.60 10.86 13.52
C ALA A 45 5.74 10.58 12.54
N SER A 46 6.74 9.81 12.95
CA SER A 46 7.87 9.41 12.09
C SER A 46 7.43 8.54 10.92
N VAL A 47 6.57 7.55 11.17
CA VAL A 47 6.00 6.70 10.12
C VAL A 47 5.11 7.54 9.18
N GLY A 48 4.30 8.43 9.71
CA GLY A 48 3.48 9.36 8.92
C GLY A 48 4.33 10.25 8.01
N LEU A 49 5.43 10.77 8.51
CA LEU A 49 6.40 11.56 7.74
C LEU A 49 7.05 10.73 6.62
N ALA A 50 7.50 9.52 6.92
CA ALA A 50 8.10 8.60 5.95
C ALA A 50 7.10 8.21 4.85
N GLN A 51 5.86 7.90 5.20
CA GLN A 51 4.78 7.59 4.27
C GLN A 51 4.46 8.77 3.34
N ASN A 52 4.36 9.98 3.89
CA ASN A 52 4.09 11.19 3.12
C ASN A 52 5.24 11.46 2.15
N PHE A 53 6.48 11.36 2.60
CA PHE A 53 7.65 11.51 1.74
C PHE A 53 7.68 10.45 0.63
N GLY A 54 7.40 9.19 0.93
CA GLY A 54 7.31 8.11 -0.04
C GLY A 54 6.26 8.38 -1.12
N ALA A 55 5.09 8.88 -0.73
CA ALA A 55 4.02 9.26 -1.65
C ALA A 55 4.44 10.42 -2.57
N LEU A 56 5.01 11.49 -2.03
CA LEU A 56 5.49 12.64 -2.81
C LEU A 56 6.60 12.22 -3.78
N ARG A 57 7.57 11.42 -3.32
CA ARG A 57 8.61 10.87 -4.18
C ARG A 57 8.03 10.07 -5.35
N SER A 58 7.04 9.22 -5.07
CA SER A 58 6.39 8.42 -6.12
C SER A 58 5.67 9.32 -7.14
N LEU A 59 4.97 10.37 -6.69
CA LEU A 59 4.28 11.31 -7.57
C LEU A 59 5.22 12.04 -8.53
N VAL A 60 6.40 12.45 -8.07
CA VAL A 60 7.36 13.20 -8.89
C VAL A 60 8.31 12.31 -9.70
N THR A 61 8.26 10.99 -9.53
CA THR A 61 9.11 10.03 -10.25
C THR A 61 8.29 9.10 -11.15
N SER A 62 7.97 7.90 -10.67
CA SER A 62 7.28 6.85 -11.43
C SER A 62 5.77 7.00 -11.50
N GLY A 63 5.19 7.84 -10.64
CA GLY A 63 3.76 7.94 -10.41
C GLY A 63 3.21 6.78 -9.54
N ILE A 64 2.23 7.09 -8.70
CA ILE A 64 1.59 6.10 -7.81
C ILE A 64 0.83 5.04 -8.63
N GLN A 65 0.25 5.45 -9.76
CA GLN A 65 -0.58 4.57 -10.59
C GLN A 65 0.17 3.36 -11.15
N LYS A 66 1.46 3.49 -11.51
CA LYS A 66 2.21 2.39 -12.13
C LYS A 66 2.27 1.12 -11.28
N GLY A 67 2.47 1.26 -9.97
CA GLY A 67 2.46 0.13 -9.03
C GLY A 67 1.08 -0.46 -8.83
N HIS A 68 0.05 0.38 -8.67
CA HIS A 68 -1.34 -0.03 -8.50
C HIS A 68 -1.89 -0.70 -9.76
N MET A 69 -1.54 -0.21 -10.96
CA MET A 69 -2.00 -0.80 -12.22
C MET A 69 -1.48 -2.21 -12.42
N LYS A 70 -0.21 -2.49 -12.07
CA LYS A 70 0.33 -3.85 -12.15
C LYS A 70 -0.41 -4.81 -11.21
N MET A 71 -0.65 -4.40 -9.97
CA MET A 71 -1.38 -5.20 -8.99
C MET A 71 -2.85 -5.40 -9.41
N HIS A 72 -3.50 -4.35 -9.92
CA HIS A 72 -4.86 -4.43 -10.44
C HIS A 72 -4.97 -5.41 -11.61
N LEU A 73 -4.06 -5.33 -12.59
CA LEU A 73 -3.98 -6.28 -13.70
C LEU A 73 -3.81 -7.72 -13.20
N THR A 74 -2.88 -7.96 -12.25
CA THR A 74 -2.67 -9.28 -11.67
C THR A 74 -3.94 -9.84 -11.02
N ASN A 75 -4.67 -9.01 -10.28
CA ASN A 75 -5.92 -9.42 -9.63
C ASN A 75 -7.01 -9.76 -10.65
N LEU A 76 -7.13 -8.99 -11.73
CA LEU A 76 -8.07 -9.28 -12.81
C LEU A 76 -7.70 -10.59 -13.54
N LEU A 77 -6.44 -10.80 -13.86
CA LEU A 77 -5.96 -12.03 -14.49
C LEU A 77 -6.21 -13.26 -13.61
N ASN A 78 -5.97 -13.15 -12.31
CA ASN A 78 -6.27 -14.22 -11.35
C ASN A 78 -7.78 -14.52 -11.28
N LYS A 79 -8.64 -13.49 -11.32
CA LYS A 79 -10.10 -13.65 -11.36
C LYS A 79 -10.56 -14.45 -12.59
N HIS A 80 -9.86 -14.31 -13.72
CA HIS A 80 -10.13 -15.05 -14.95
C HIS A 80 -9.37 -16.38 -15.05
N ASN A 81 -8.70 -16.82 -13.96
CA ASN A 81 -7.87 -18.03 -13.93
C ASN A 81 -6.84 -18.08 -15.06
N ALA A 82 -6.19 -16.95 -15.34
CA ALA A 82 -5.18 -16.86 -16.37
C ALA A 82 -3.93 -17.69 -15.99
N SER A 83 -3.42 -18.47 -16.93
CA SER A 83 -2.18 -19.22 -16.80
C SER A 83 -0.98 -18.26 -16.72
N GLU A 84 0.19 -18.74 -16.29
CA GLU A 84 1.40 -17.92 -16.21
C GLU A 84 1.82 -17.36 -17.58
N ASN A 85 1.67 -18.13 -18.64
CA ASN A 85 1.94 -17.66 -20.00
C ASN A 85 0.97 -16.54 -20.43
N GLU A 86 -0.33 -16.68 -20.13
CA GLU A 86 -1.33 -15.63 -20.39
C GLU A 86 -1.05 -14.36 -19.58
N LYS A 87 -0.56 -14.50 -18.33
CA LYS A 87 -0.14 -13.36 -17.50
C LYS A 87 1.07 -12.63 -18.09
N GLU A 88 2.09 -13.35 -18.56
CA GLU A 88 3.25 -12.74 -19.21
C GLU A 88 2.86 -11.95 -20.45
N GLN A 89 2.01 -12.51 -21.30
CA GLN A 89 1.48 -11.83 -22.50
C GLN A 89 0.66 -10.59 -22.10
N ALA A 90 -0.18 -10.69 -21.05
CA ALA A 90 -0.96 -9.57 -20.55
C ALA A 90 -0.08 -8.45 -20.00
N TYR A 91 0.97 -8.76 -19.23
CA TYR A 91 1.91 -7.75 -18.73
C TYR A 91 2.62 -6.99 -19.85
N ALA A 92 3.00 -7.70 -20.92
CA ALA A 92 3.59 -7.07 -22.10
C ALA A 92 2.57 -6.18 -22.84
N TYR A 93 1.35 -6.67 -23.02
CA TYR A 93 0.30 -5.97 -23.75
C TYR A 93 -0.19 -4.70 -23.04
N PHE A 94 -0.34 -4.77 -21.70
CA PHE A 94 -0.86 -3.66 -20.87
C PHE A 94 0.23 -2.73 -20.32
N LYS A 95 1.48 -2.87 -20.76
CA LYS A 95 2.61 -2.06 -20.24
C LYS A 95 2.33 -0.55 -20.27
N ASP A 96 1.73 -0.08 -21.37
CA ASP A 96 1.45 1.34 -21.61
C ASP A 96 -0.04 1.59 -21.94
N LYS A 97 -0.92 0.64 -21.59
CA LYS A 97 -2.37 0.71 -21.84
C LYS A 97 -3.15 0.80 -20.55
N LEU A 98 -4.33 1.39 -20.63
CA LEU A 98 -5.25 1.45 -19.50
C LEU A 98 -5.78 0.05 -19.18
N VAL A 99 -5.66 -0.34 -17.91
CA VAL A 99 -6.18 -1.60 -17.38
C VAL A 99 -7.58 -1.39 -16.83
N THR A 100 -8.57 -1.99 -17.47
CA THR A 100 -9.96 -2.06 -17.00
C THR A 100 -10.44 -3.50 -17.00
N SER A 101 -11.49 -3.81 -16.25
CA SER A 101 -12.08 -5.17 -16.25
C SER A 101 -12.45 -5.63 -17.65
N SER A 102 -13.09 -4.77 -18.44
CA SER A 102 -13.51 -5.09 -19.82
C SER A 102 -12.31 -5.32 -20.74
N SER A 103 -11.29 -4.44 -20.69
CA SER A 103 -10.11 -4.59 -21.57
C SER A 103 -9.32 -5.86 -21.27
N VAL A 104 -9.26 -6.29 -20.01
CA VAL A 104 -8.59 -7.55 -19.63
C VAL A 104 -9.42 -8.76 -20.07
N GLU A 105 -10.74 -8.71 -19.92
CA GLU A 105 -11.64 -9.77 -20.39
C GLU A 105 -11.55 -9.96 -21.91
N ASP A 106 -11.58 -8.87 -22.68
CA ASP A 106 -11.47 -8.90 -24.14
C ASP A 106 -10.10 -9.41 -24.58
N PHE A 107 -9.02 -8.99 -23.88
CA PHE A 107 -7.68 -9.51 -24.15
C PHE A 107 -7.62 -11.03 -23.93
N ILE A 108 -8.14 -11.55 -22.81
CA ILE A 108 -8.15 -12.98 -22.52
C ILE A 108 -8.94 -13.76 -23.58
N LYS A 109 -10.10 -13.24 -24.03
CA LYS A 109 -10.88 -13.86 -25.11
C LYS A 109 -10.11 -13.91 -26.43
N THR A 110 -9.23 -12.95 -26.67
CA THR A 110 -8.46 -12.87 -27.93
C THR A 110 -7.30 -13.87 -27.96
N ILE A 111 -6.72 -14.23 -26.79
CA ILE A 111 -5.56 -15.12 -26.71
C ILE A 111 -5.94 -16.59 -26.43
N ARG A 112 -7.21 -16.88 -26.16
CA ARG A 112 -7.78 -18.23 -26.01
C ARG A 112 -8.49 -18.65 -27.28
#